data_8f487cf4db2365b50dc31c689586e257
#
_entry.id   8f487cf4db2365b50dc31c689586e257
#
_cell.length_a   1.000
_cell.length_b   1.000
_cell.length_c   1.000
_cell.angle_alpha   90.00
_cell.angle_beta   90.00
_cell.angle_gamma   90.00
#
_symmetry.space_group_name_H-M   'P 1'
#
loop_
_entity.id
_entity.type
_entity.pdbx_description
1 polymer ?
#
loop_
_entity_poly.entity_id
_entity_poly.type
_entity_poly.pdbx_seq_one_letter_code
_entity_poly.pdbx_strand_id
1 'polypeptide(L)'
;MPLLKLVKSKADFAKKTEEYYNAIRTNIQFSGANFKVIAVSSVQPGEGKSTTSVNLAISFASVGLRTLLIDADTRNSVFSGTFKSNEPYKGLSNFLSGNADLNETICQTDISGLDVIASGPVPPNPTSLFQNDNFRHLMEVARSRYDY
;
A
#
# COMPACT_ATOMS: atom_id res chain seq x y z
N MET A 1 -9.00 -9.58 9.64
CA MET A 1 -8.32 -9.00 8.46
C MET A 1 -8.40 -9.97 7.29
N PRO A 2 -8.91 -9.55 6.14
CA PRO A 2 -8.88 -10.39 4.93
C PRO A 2 -7.44 -10.70 4.50
N LEU A 3 -7.24 -11.84 3.85
CA LEU A 3 -5.95 -12.25 3.31
C LEU A 3 -5.90 -12.05 1.80
N LEU A 4 -4.89 -11.34 1.33
CA LEU A 4 -4.62 -11.12 -0.09
C LEU A 4 -3.37 -11.87 -0.51
N LYS A 5 -3.38 -12.40 -1.73
CA LYS A 5 -2.22 -13.09 -2.31
C LYS A 5 -1.66 -12.30 -3.48
N LEU A 6 -0.35 -12.13 -3.49
CA LEU A 6 0.34 -11.54 -4.62
C LEU A 6 0.22 -12.45 -5.85
N VAL A 7 -0.19 -11.87 -6.98
CA VAL A 7 -0.31 -12.60 -8.25
C VAL A 7 1.06 -13.12 -8.68
N LYS A 8 1.12 -14.36 -9.19
CA LYS A 8 2.38 -15.04 -9.51
C LYS A 8 3.31 -14.24 -10.42
N SER A 9 2.79 -13.63 -11.48
CA SER A 9 3.60 -12.81 -12.38
C SER A 9 4.24 -11.61 -11.67
N LYS A 10 3.55 -11.05 -10.68
CA LYS A 10 4.06 -9.94 -9.86
C LYS A 10 5.08 -10.42 -8.84
N ALA A 11 4.88 -11.62 -8.27
CA ALA A 11 5.84 -12.24 -7.38
C ALA A 11 7.15 -12.58 -8.11
N ASP A 12 7.05 -13.11 -9.33
CA ASP A 12 8.21 -13.42 -10.16
C ASP A 12 8.98 -12.14 -10.54
N PHE A 13 8.29 -11.08 -10.88
CA PHE A 13 8.90 -9.78 -11.16
C PHE A 13 9.59 -9.20 -9.91
N ALA A 14 8.96 -9.28 -8.74
CA ALA A 14 9.55 -8.83 -7.48
C ALA A 14 10.87 -9.55 -7.19
N LYS A 15 10.92 -10.84 -7.41
CA LYS A 15 12.14 -11.64 -7.23
C LYS A 15 13.24 -11.25 -8.22
N LYS A 16 12.90 -11.03 -9.48
CA LYS A 16 13.86 -10.60 -10.51
C LYS A 16 14.47 -9.24 -10.23
N THR A 17 13.75 -8.34 -9.60
CA THR A 17 14.14 -6.94 -9.39
C THR A 17 14.52 -6.64 -7.94
N GLU A 18 14.63 -7.66 -7.09
CA GLU A 18 14.82 -7.45 -5.64
C GLU A 18 16.08 -6.65 -5.31
N GLU A 19 17.19 -6.91 -5.98
CA GLU A 19 18.44 -6.16 -5.73
C GLU A 19 18.27 -4.67 -6.03
N TYR A 20 17.57 -4.35 -7.10
CA TYR A 20 17.29 -2.96 -7.49
C TYR A 20 16.46 -2.24 -6.42
N TYR A 21 15.39 -2.84 -5.97
CA TYR A 21 14.53 -2.24 -4.94
C TYR A 21 15.16 -2.26 -3.55
N ASN A 22 15.99 -3.25 -3.26
CA ASN A 22 16.77 -3.27 -2.02
C ASN A 22 17.75 -2.10 -1.95
N ALA A 23 18.35 -1.70 -3.07
CA ALA A 23 19.20 -0.52 -3.13
C ALA A 23 18.41 0.77 -2.87
N ILE A 24 17.23 0.90 -3.45
CA ILE A 24 16.34 2.05 -3.20
C ILE A 24 15.95 2.10 -1.72
N ARG A 25 15.50 0.98 -1.16
CA ARG A 25 15.17 0.89 0.27
C ARG A 25 16.33 1.32 1.14
N THR A 26 17.52 0.80 0.90
CA THR A 26 18.72 1.14 1.68
C THR A 26 18.98 2.65 1.65
N ASN A 27 18.87 3.27 0.49
CA ASN A 27 19.03 4.72 0.36
C ASN A 27 17.98 5.50 1.16
N ILE A 28 16.74 5.03 1.17
CA ILE A 28 15.68 5.65 1.97
C ILE A 28 15.99 5.51 3.46
N GLN A 29 16.40 4.32 3.90
CA GLN A 29 16.75 4.08 5.31
C GLN A 29 17.90 4.99 5.77
N PHE A 30 18.89 5.23 4.92
CA PHE A 30 20.01 6.14 5.23
C PHE A 30 19.64 7.61 5.13
N SER A 31 18.51 7.96 4.55
CA SER A 31 18.07 9.37 4.45
C SER A 31 17.61 9.95 5.80
N GLY A 32 17.29 9.11 6.76
CA GLY A 32 16.93 9.54 8.11
C GLY A 32 15.96 8.57 8.80
N ALA A 33 16.14 8.41 10.11
CA ALA A 33 15.32 7.51 10.94
C ALA A 33 13.86 7.99 11.11
N ASN A 34 13.57 9.25 10.82
CA ASN A 34 12.25 9.85 11.00
C ASN A 34 11.36 9.74 9.76
N PHE A 35 11.88 9.28 8.62
CA PHE A 35 11.11 9.10 7.42
C PHE A 35 10.39 7.75 7.45
N LYS A 36 9.13 7.77 7.85
CA LYS A 36 8.27 6.57 7.91
C LYS A 36 7.26 6.49 6.80
N VAL A 37 6.87 7.62 6.23
CA VAL A 37 5.84 7.70 5.21
C VAL A 37 6.48 8.09 3.88
N ILE A 38 6.27 7.25 2.88
CA ILE A 38 6.82 7.44 1.54
C ILE A 38 5.63 7.56 0.57
N ALA A 39 5.55 8.68 -0.12
CA ALA A 39 4.56 8.86 -1.19
C ALA A 39 5.21 8.59 -2.55
N VAL A 40 4.63 7.68 -3.31
CA VAL A 40 5.04 7.40 -4.69
C VAL A 40 4.02 8.04 -5.62
N SER A 41 4.48 8.93 -6.47
CA SER A 41 3.63 9.72 -7.33
C SER A 41 4.18 9.76 -8.77
N SER A 42 3.31 9.98 -9.74
CA SER A 42 3.69 10.18 -11.14
C SER A 42 2.83 11.28 -11.77
N VAL A 43 3.36 11.89 -12.82
CA VAL A 43 2.65 12.96 -13.56
C VAL A 43 1.60 12.35 -14.48
N GLN A 44 1.91 11.21 -15.08
CA GLN A 44 1.04 10.56 -16.06
C GLN A 44 0.71 9.13 -15.64
N PRO A 45 -0.46 8.60 -16.05
CA PRO A 45 -0.76 7.18 -15.89
C PRO A 45 0.26 6.31 -16.61
N GLY A 46 0.56 5.12 -16.08
CA GLY A 46 1.43 4.16 -16.72
C GLY A 46 2.93 4.39 -16.58
N GLU A 47 3.36 5.30 -15.70
CA GLU A 47 4.79 5.56 -15.43
C GLU A 47 5.45 4.56 -14.46
N GLY A 48 4.75 3.50 -14.08
CA GLY A 48 5.27 2.48 -13.16
C GLY A 48 5.11 2.77 -11.68
N LYS A 49 4.26 3.72 -11.32
CA LYS A 49 3.97 4.11 -9.93
C LYS A 49 3.57 2.91 -9.06
N SER A 50 2.60 2.12 -9.51
CA SER A 50 2.11 0.95 -8.77
C SER A 50 3.17 -0.14 -8.66
N THR A 51 3.91 -0.41 -9.72
CA THR A 51 5.01 -1.38 -9.72
C THR A 51 6.09 -0.96 -8.73
N THR A 52 6.49 0.31 -8.73
CA THR A 52 7.49 0.84 -7.80
C THR A 52 7.01 0.73 -6.35
N SER A 53 5.78 1.12 -6.06
CA SER A 53 5.21 1.06 -4.70
C SER A 53 5.16 -0.36 -4.16
N VAL A 54 4.67 -1.30 -4.94
CA VAL A 54 4.55 -2.71 -4.53
C VAL A 54 5.93 -3.31 -4.25
N ASN A 55 6.87 -3.17 -5.18
CA ASN A 55 8.17 -3.79 -5.04
C ASN A 55 9.02 -3.14 -3.93
N LEU A 56 8.87 -1.84 -3.73
CA LEU A 56 9.53 -1.15 -2.62
C LEU A 56 8.96 -1.62 -1.27
N ALA A 57 7.63 -1.76 -1.16
CA ALA A 57 6.99 -2.29 0.05
C ALA A 57 7.44 -3.73 0.36
N ILE A 58 7.54 -4.58 -0.66
CA ILE A 58 8.08 -5.94 -0.52
C ILE A 58 9.52 -5.89 -0.01
N SER A 59 10.33 -4.99 -0.53
CA SER A 59 11.72 -4.84 -0.09
C SER A 59 11.84 -4.46 1.38
N PHE A 60 11.02 -3.55 1.88
CA PHE A 60 10.99 -3.22 3.30
C PHE A 60 10.55 -4.40 4.15
N ALA A 61 9.50 -5.10 3.75
CA ALA A 61 9.02 -6.27 4.47
C ALA A 61 10.04 -7.41 4.51
N SER A 62 10.84 -7.58 3.44
CA SER A 62 11.83 -8.65 3.32
C SER A 62 12.93 -8.59 4.37
N VAL A 63 13.18 -7.45 4.97
CA VAL A 63 14.18 -7.27 6.04
C VAL A 63 13.53 -7.16 7.43
N GLY A 64 12.28 -7.59 7.56
CA GLY A 64 11.58 -7.66 8.86
C GLY A 64 10.94 -6.35 9.30
N LEU A 65 10.86 -5.36 8.43
CA LEU A 65 10.18 -4.09 8.74
C LEU A 65 8.68 -4.22 8.47
N ARG A 66 7.88 -3.90 9.46
CA ARG A 66 6.42 -3.91 9.32
C ARG A 66 6.01 -2.79 8.38
N THR A 67 5.41 -3.18 7.27
CA THR A 67 5.15 -2.27 6.15
C THR A 67 3.67 -2.27 5.80
N LEU A 68 3.10 -1.08 5.59
CA LEU A 68 1.75 -0.89 5.10
C LEU A 68 1.80 -0.23 3.72
N LEU A 69 1.29 -0.91 2.72
CA LEU A 69 1.11 -0.37 1.37
C LEU A 69 -0.31 0.15 1.22
N ILE A 70 -0.45 1.44 0.94
CA ILE A 70 -1.75 2.08 0.74
C ILE A 70 -1.91 2.47 -0.73
N ASP A 71 -2.90 1.91 -1.40
CA ASP A 71 -3.27 2.34 -2.74
C ASP A 71 -4.19 3.57 -2.65
N ALA A 72 -3.59 4.73 -2.80
CA ALA A 72 -4.30 6.00 -2.78
C ALA A 72 -4.79 6.46 -4.17
N ASP A 73 -4.57 5.67 -5.21
CA ASP A 73 -5.05 5.95 -6.56
C ASP A 73 -6.51 5.50 -6.70
N THR A 74 -7.41 6.30 -6.18
CA THR A 74 -8.85 6.01 -6.16
C THR A 74 -9.52 6.17 -7.52
N ARG A 75 -8.82 6.68 -8.53
CA ARG A 75 -9.35 6.90 -9.88
C ARG A 75 -8.98 5.78 -10.86
N ASN A 76 -7.73 5.33 -10.83
CA ASN A 76 -7.16 4.39 -11.80
C ASN A 76 -6.36 3.29 -11.11
N SER A 77 -6.93 2.67 -10.08
CA SER A 77 -6.26 1.61 -9.36
C SER A 77 -6.02 0.39 -10.24
N VAL A 78 -4.80 -0.15 -10.18
CA VAL A 78 -4.43 -1.43 -10.78
C VAL A 78 -4.23 -2.53 -9.72
N PHE A 79 -4.66 -2.27 -8.50
CA PHE A 79 -4.43 -3.12 -7.35
C PHE A 79 -5.04 -4.52 -7.51
N SER A 80 -6.23 -4.61 -8.10
CA SER A 80 -6.91 -5.89 -8.34
C SER A 80 -6.14 -6.82 -9.29
N GLY A 81 -5.27 -6.28 -10.12
CA GLY A 81 -4.36 -7.06 -10.98
C GLY A 81 -3.07 -7.49 -10.26
N THR A 82 -2.80 -6.97 -9.07
CA THR A 82 -1.59 -7.22 -8.29
C THR A 82 -1.83 -8.21 -7.15
N PHE A 83 -2.91 -8.03 -6.41
CA PHE A 83 -3.30 -8.89 -5.30
C PHE A 83 -4.68 -9.49 -5.54
N LYS A 84 -4.87 -10.72 -5.11
CA LYS A 84 -6.16 -11.43 -5.21
C LYS A 84 -6.60 -11.95 -3.86
N SER A 85 -7.92 -11.96 -3.64
CA SER A 85 -8.55 -12.52 -2.45
C SER A 85 -9.73 -13.39 -2.82
N ASN A 86 -9.95 -14.44 -2.02
CA ASN A 86 -11.18 -15.25 -2.07
C ASN A 86 -12.26 -14.70 -1.16
N GLU A 87 -11.96 -13.67 -0.37
CA GLU A 87 -12.87 -13.02 0.56
C GLU A 87 -13.15 -11.58 0.13
N PRO A 88 -14.36 -11.07 0.38
CA PRO A 88 -14.63 -9.66 0.17
C PRO A 88 -13.79 -8.81 1.12
N TYR A 89 -13.37 -7.65 0.65
CA TYR A 89 -12.63 -6.67 1.45
C TYR A 89 -13.08 -5.25 1.11
N LYS A 90 -12.87 -4.36 2.06
CA LYS A 90 -13.13 -2.93 1.90
C LYS A 90 -11.83 -2.21 1.52
N GLY A 91 -11.95 -1.06 0.91
CA GLY A 91 -10.81 -0.26 0.51
C GLY A 91 -10.76 1.11 1.19
N LEU A 92 -9.75 1.88 0.83
CA LEU A 92 -9.48 3.21 1.38
C LEU A 92 -10.70 4.13 1.27
N SER A 93 -11.35 4.18 0.11
CA SER A 93 -12.51 5.04 -0.10
C SER A 93 -13.69 4.67 0.82
N ASN A 94 -13.89 3.38 1.12
CA ASN A 94 -14.90 2.95 2.08
C ASN A 94 -14.58 3.47 3.49
N PHE A 95 -13.33 3.33 3.92
CA PHE A 95 -12.92 3.81 5.25
C PHE A 95 -13.01 5.34 5.35
N LEU A 96 -12.50 6.05 4.36
CA LEU A 96 -12.51 7.53 4.37
C LEU A 96 -13.92 8.11 4.35
N SER A 97 -14.88 7.43 3.71
CA SER A 97 -16.28 7.84 3.69
C SER A 97 -17.07 7.38 4.92
N GLY A 98 -16.46 6.65 5.86
CA GLY A 98 -17.12 6.17 7.07
C GLY A 98 -17.92 4.87 6.89
N ASN A 99 -17.77 4.18 5.77
CA ASN A 99 -18.51 2.96 5.44
C ASN A 99 -17.75 1.67 5.76
N ALA A 100 -16.61 1.76 6.41
CA ALA A 100 -15.82 0.62 6.87
C ALA A 100 -14.93 1.03 8.03
N ASP A 101 -14.59 0.07 8.89
CA ASP A 101 -13.58 0.28 9.92
C ASP A 101 -12.17 -0.14 9.43
N LEU A 102 -11.15 0.10 10.23
CA LEU A 102 -9.78 -0.26 9.87
C LEU A 102 -9.55 -1.77 9.76
N ASN A 103 -10.24 -2.58 10.58
CA ASN A 103 -10.09 -4.03 10.54
C ASN A 103 -10.67 -4.64 9.26
N GLU A 104 -11.68 -4.00 8.68
CA GLU A 104 -12.26 -4.40 7.39
C GLU A 104 -11.41 -3.92 6.21
N THR A 105 -10.58 -2.89 6.41
CA THR A 105 -9.87 -2.18 5.35
C THR A 105 -8.41 -2.63 5.23
N ILE A 106 -7.72 -2.87 6.36
CA ILE A 106 -6.36 -3.38 6.35
C ILE A 106 -6.40 -4.88 6.07
N CYS A 107 -5.74 -5.28 4.99
CA CYS A 107 -5.65 -6.67 4.58
C CYS A 107 -4.24 -7.20 4.81
N GLN A 108 -4.13 -8.40 5.35
CA GLN A 108 -2.86 -9.12 5.39
C GLN A 108 -2.50 -9.64 4.00
N THR A 109 -1.22 -9.88 3.76
CA THR A 109 -0.77 -10.51 2.52
C THR A 109 -0.05 -11.83 2.82
N ASP A 110 0.19 -12.61 1.79
CA ASP A 110 1.06 -13.80 1.85
C ASP A 110 2.56 -13.45 1.95
N ILE A 111 2.88 -12.16 1.98
CA ILE A 111 4.25 -11.68 2.21
C ILE A 111 4.35 -11.27 3.69
N SER A 112 5.19 -11.98 4.44
CA SER A 112 5.38 -11.70 5.86
C SER A 112 5.80 -10.24 6.10
N GLY A 113 5.10 -9.57 7.01
CA GLY A 113 5.41 -8.18 7.36
C GLY A 113 4.81 -7.12 6.44
N LEU A 114 4.06 -7.53 5.40
CA LEU A 114 3.40 -6.61 4.48
C LEU A 114 1.88 -6.71 4.62
N ASP A 115 1.26 -5.62 5.04
CA ASP A 115 -0.18 -5.42 4.97
C ASP A 115 -0.51 -4.39 3.88
N VAL A 116 -1.73 -4.43 3.36
CA VAL A 116 -2.14 -3.54 2.28
C VAL A 116 -3.54 -2.96 2.53
N ILE A 117 -3.75 -1.77 1.98
CA ILE A 117 -5.08 -1.15 1.86
C ILE A 117 -5.32 -0.89 0.38
N ALA A 118 -6.34 -1.55 -0.17
CA ALA A 118 -6.79 -1.30 -1.54
C ALA A 118 -7.47 0.06 -1.65
N SER A 119 -7.54 0.62 -2.86
CA SER A 119 -8.20 1.92 -3.08
C SER A 119 -9.70 1.92 -2.80
N GLY A 120 -10.35 0.79 -3.01
CA GLY A 120 -11.82 0.68 -2.92
C GLY A 120 -12.55 1.24 -4.15
N PRO A 121 -13.89 1.37 -4.08
CA PRO A 121 -14.67 1.93 -5.14
C PRO A 121 -14.27 3.38 -5.45
N VAL A 122 -14.43 3.80 -6.72
CA VAL A 122 -14.14 5.19 -7.11
C VAL A 122 -15.17 6.13 -6.47
N PRO A 123 -14.73 7.07 -5.60
CA PRO A 123 -15.64 7.99 -4.96
C PRO A 123 -16.03 9.16 -5.90
N PRO A 124 -17.20 9.82 -5.67
CA PRO A 124 -17.58 10.99 -6.45
C PRO A 124 -16.59 12.16 -6.37
N ASN A 125 -16.00 12.38 -5.19
CA ASN A 125 -15.05 13.46 -4.94
C ASN A 125 -13.78 12.92 -4.29
N PRO A 126 -12.84 12.33 -5.07
CA PRO A 126 -11.65 11.67 -4.50
C PRO A 126 -10.80 12.59 -3.64
N THR A 127 -10.59 13.81 -4.07
CA THR A 127 -9.72 14.77 -3.38
C THR A 127 -10.26 15.16 -2.00
N SER A 128 -11.56 15.34 -1.87
CA SER A 128 -12.16 15.78 -0.61
C SER A 128 -12.11 14.71 0.48
N LEU A 129 -12.05 13.44 0.12
CA LEU A 129 -11.92 12.34 1.08
C LEU A 129 -10.62 12.41 1.89
N PHE A 130 -9.53 12.85 1.28
CA PHE A 130 -8.24 12.94 1.95
C PHE A 130 -8.13 14.13 2.93
N GLN A 131 -9.10 15.02 2.91
CA GLN A 131 -9.13 16.20 3.78
C GLN A 131 -9.89 15.97 5.09
N ASN A 132 -10.47 14.79 5.29
CA ASN A 132 -11.27 14.51 6.46
C ASN A 132 -10.46 13.91 7.62
N ASP A 133 -11.09 13.84 8.80
CA ASP A 133 -10.46 13.32 10.01
C ASP A 133 -10.16 11.81 9.93
N ASN A 134 -10.88 11.07 9.12
CA ASN A 134 -10.64 9.63 8.94
C ASN A 134 -9.27 9.38 8.31
N PHE A 135 -8.84 10.20 7.36
CA PHE A 135 -7.49 10.09 6.80
C PHE A 135 -6.42 10.37 7.86
N ARG A 136 -6.61 11.40 8.67
CA ARG A 136 -5.70 11.71 9.78
C ARG A 136 -5.61 10.56 10.76
N HIS A 137 -6.75 10.00 11.14
CA HIS A 137 -6.80 8.85 12.05
C HIS A 137 -6.07 7.64 11.46
N LEU A 138 -6.27 7.33 10.18
CA LEU A 138 -5.55 6.27 9.49
C LEU A 138 -4.04 6.48 9.60
N MET A 139 -3.55 7.68 9.32
CA MET A 139 -2.13 7.98 9.36
C MET A 139 -1.54 7.87 10.77
N GLU A 140 -2.28 8.27 11.79
CA GLU A 140 -1.86 8.11 13.20
C GLU A 140 -1.73 6.63 13.57
N VAL A 141 -2.73 5.82 13.22
CA VAL A 141 -2.71 4.38 13.47
C VAL A 141 -1.57 3.71 12.69
N ALA A 142 -1.40 4.06 11.42
CA ALA A 142 -0.34 3.51 10.59
C ALA A 142 1.05 3.81 11.18
N ARG A 143 1.30 5.04 11.61
CA ARG A 143 2.57 5.43 12.23
C ARG A 143 2.86 4.67 13.53
N SER A 144 1.83 4.27 14.27
CA SER A 144 2.00 3.53 15.53
C SER A 144 2.23 2.03 15.31
N ARG A 145 1.73 1.46 14.22
CA ARG A 145 1.75 0.01 13.97
C ARG A 145 2.85 -0.45 13.00
N TYR A 146 3.25 0.42 12.10
CA TYR A 146 4.17 0.07 11.01
C TYR A 146 5.47 0.88 11.10
N ASP A 147 6.51 0.29 10.57
CA ASP A 147 7.82 0.94 10.46
C ASP A 147 7.86 1.86 9.22
N TYR A 148 7.16 1.43 8.14
CA TYR A 148 7.02 2.18 6.88
C TYR A 148 5.63 2.01 6.29
#